data_61f62182b29134e58e87aecd4698c9d7
#
_entry.id   61f62182b29134e58e87aecd4698c9d7
#
_cell.length_a   1.000
_cell.length_b   1.000
_cell.length_c   1.000
_cell.angle_alpha   90.00
_cell.angle_beta   90.00
_cell.angle_gamma   90.00
#
_symmetry.space_group_name_H-M   'P 1'
#
loop_
_entity.id
_entity.type
_entity.pdbx_description
1 polymer ?
#
loop_
_entity_poly.entity_id
_entity_poly.type
_entity_poly.pdbx_seq_one_letter_code
_entity_poly.pdbx_strand_id
1 'polypeptide(L)'
;RNKQFEAANERMSDAFAQQPGLISDALELVDLKIQLGKYLEAEKILEYLNDSPSVSAQSVWLALQLAERQNQAVKKNHWAKMLGLHFSNSAQWRAYQEHATHD
;
A
#
# COMPACT_ATOMS: atom_id res chain seq x y z
N ARG A 1 22.06 -4.50 5.93
CA ARG A 1 20.75 -3.85 6.05
C ARG A 1 19.69 -4.56 5.24
N ASN A 2 20.01 -4.96 3.99
CA ASN A 2 19.07 -5.68 3.15
C ASN A 2 18.69 -7.04 3.73
N LYS A 3 19.63 -7.69 4.41
CA LYS A 3 19.36 -8.98 5.04
C LYS A 3 18.32 -8.86 6.16
N GLN A 4 18.33 -7.75 6.89
CA GLN A 4 17.35 -7.53 7.95
C GLN A 4 15.95 -7.34 7.37
N PHE A 5 15.83 -6.58 6.28
CA PHE A 5 14.55 -6.40 5.62
C PHE A 5 14.03 -7.70 5.03
N GLU A 6 14.89 -8.50 4.44
CA GLU A 6 14.46 -9.76 3.86
C GLU A 6 14.01 -10.76 4.91
N ALA A 7 14.72 -10.83 6.04
CA ALA A 7 14.31 -11.71 7.14
C ALA A 7 12.97 -11.29 7.70
N ALA A 8 12.76 -9.99 7.90
CA ALA A 8 11.48 -9.47 8.36
C ALA A 8 10.36 -9.74 7.36
N ASN A 9 10.66 -9.59 6.07
CA ASN A 9 9.69 -9.86 5.01
C ASN A 9 9.25 -11.31 5.01
N GLU A 10 10.19 -12.25 5.19
CA GLU A 10 9.85 -13.67 5.24
C GLU A 10 8.94 -14.00 6.43
N ARG A 11 9.27 -13.47 7.61
CA ARG A 11 8.46 -13.71 8.81
C ARG A 11 7.06 -13.13 8.67
N MET A 12 6.96 -11.92 8.14
CA MET A 12 5.66 -11.27 7.96
C MET A 12 4.84 -11.97 6.88
N SER A 13 5.49 -12.47 5.83
CA SER A 13 4.80 -13.22 4.78
C SER A 13 4.19 -14.50 5.35
N ASP A 14 4.92 -15.19 6.22
CA ASP A 14 4.42 -16.40 6.86
C ASP A 14 3.24 -16.09 7.78
N ALA A 15 3.34 -15.02 8.56
CA ALA A 15 2.27 -14.60 9.45
C ALA A 15 1.02 -14.23 8.66
N PHE A 16 1.18 -13.50 7.57
CA PHE A 16 0.07 -13.10 6.71
C PHE A 16 -0.60 -14.31 6.06
N ALA A 17 0.20 -15.27 5.61
CA ALA A 17 -0.33 -16.50 5.01
C ALA A 17 -1.17 -17.30 6.00
N GLN A 18 -0.78 -17.31 7.28
CA GLN A 18 -1.51 -18.01 8.33
C GLN A 18 -2.75 -17.26 8.80
N GLN A 19 -2.67 -15.95 8.89
CA GLN A 19 -3.76 -15.10 9.39
C GLN A 19 -3.90 -13.85 8.52
N PRO A 20 -4.46 -14.00 7.32
CA PRO A 20 -4.56 -12.87 6.40
C PRO A 20 -5.48 -11.74 6.89
N GLY A 21 -6.22 -11.98 7.98
CA GLY A 21 -7.06 -10.94 8.57
C GLY A 21 -6.33 -9.94 9.46
N LEU A 22 -5.04 -10.12 9.69
CA LEU A 22 -4.24 -9.18 10.49
C LEU A 22 -3.84 -7.99 9.64
N ILE A 23 -4.70 -6.98 9.64
CA ILE A 23 -4.57 -5.83 8.75
C ILE A 23 -3.31 -5.02 9.00
N SER A 24 -3.00 -4.74 10.27
CA SER A 24 -1.81 -3.97 10.61
C SER A 24 -0.54 -4.64 10.12
N ASP A 25 -0.45 -5.95 10.32
CA ASP A 25 0.71 -6.72 9.88
C ASP A 25 0.79 -6.76 8.36
N ALA A 26 -0.36 -6.85 7.68
CA ALA A 26 -0.40 -6.85 6.23
C ALA A 26 0.10 -5.52 5.66
N LEU A 27 -0.29 -4.40 6.27
CA LEU A 27 0.16 -3.07 5.83
C LEU A 27 1.66 -2.90 6.03
N GLU A 28 2.19 -3.37 7.15
CA GLU A 28 3.63 -3.36 7.39
C GLU A 28 4.36 -4.20 6.36
N LEU A 29 3.82 -5.36 6.05
CA LEU A 29 4.41 -6.26 5.07
C LEU A 29 4.44 -5.62 3.68
N VAL A 30 3.36 -4.94 3.30
CA VAL A 30 3.31 -4.24 2.02
C VAL A 30 4.41 -3.18 1.94
N ASP A 31 4.53 -2.36 2.99
CA ASP A 31 5.54 -1.31 3.02
C ASP A 31 6.94 -1.91 2.89
N LEU A 32 7.20 -2.98 3.61
CA LEU A 32 8.48 -3.67 3.57
C LEU A 32 8.77 -4.22 2.17
N LYS A 33 7.78 -4.83 1.53
CA LYS A 33 7.94 -5.35 0.17
C LYS A 33 8.22 -4.24 -0.84
N ILE A 34 7.57 -3.10 -0.69
CA ILE A 34 7.85 -1.94 -1.55
C ILE A 34 9.29 -1.49 -1.39
N GLN A 35 9.79 -1.42 -0.16
CA GLN A 35 11.17 -1.03 0.10
C GLN A 35 12.18 -2.02 -0.47
N LEU A 36 11.81 -3.29 -0.52
CA LEU A 36 12.66 -4.34 -1.09
C LEU A 36 12.54 -4.45 -2.61
N GLY A 37 11.66 -3.67 -3.23
CA GLY A 37 11.42 -3.72 -4.66
C GLY A 37 10.56 -4.88 -5.12
N LYS A 38 9.90 -5.55 -4.18
CA LYS A 38 9.02 -6.69 -4.49
C LYS A 38 7.61 -6.20 -4.79
N TYR A 39 7.48 -5.45 -5.87
CA TYR A 39 6.25 -4.70 -6.19
C TYR A 39 5.07 -5.61 -6.51
N LEU A 40 5.28 -6.70 -7.22
CA LEU A 40 4.18 -7.62 -7.56
C LEU A 40 3.58 -8.26 -6.33
N GLU A 41 4.43 -8.63 -5.37
CA GLU A 41 3.96 -9.22 -4.12
C GLU A 41 3.19 -8.20 -3.29
N ALA A 42 3.69 -6.96 -3.23
CA ALA A 42 3.01 -5.87 -2.54
C ALA A 42 1.64 -5.60 -3.18
N GLU A 43 1.59 -5.61 -4.49
CA GLU A 43 0.35 -5.36 -5.23
C GLU A 43 -0.72 -6.41 -4.91
N LYS A 44 -0.33 -7.67 -4.84
CA LYS A 44 -1.28 -8.75 -4.54
C LYS A 44 -1.91 -8.58 -3.16
N ILE A 45 -1.10 -8.22 -2.17
CA ILE A 45 -1.60 -8.00 -0.81
C ILE A 45 -2.54 -6.79 -0.79
N LEU A 46 -2.17 -5.72 -1.47
CA LEU A 46 -2.99 -4.50 -1.54
C LEU A 46 -4.31 -4.75 -2.26
N GLU A 47 -4.30 -5.53 -3.33
CA GLU A 47 -5.53 -5.88 -4.03
C GLU A 47 -6.49 -6.62 -3.09
N TYR A 48 -5.96 -7.57 -2.32
CA TYR A 48 -6.76 -8.30 -1.34
C TYR A 48 -7.35 -7.35 -0.31
N LEU A 49 -6.54 -6.46 0.26
CA LEU A 49 -7.01 -5.52 1.29
C LEU A 49 -8.02 -4.52 0.73
N ASN A 50 -7.78 -4.01 -0.46
CA ASN A 50 -8.62 -2.97 -1.04
C ASN A 50 -9.94 -3.50 -1.59
N ASP A 51 -10.03 -4.81 -1.84
CA ASP A 51 -11.27 -5.46 -2.24
C ASP A 51 -12.08 -5.98 -1.05
N SER A 52 -11.55 -5.84 0.16
CA SER A 52 -12.18 -6.35 1.37
C SER A 52 -12.77 -5.22 2.20
N PRO A 53 -13.61 -5.52 3.21
CA PRO A 53 -14.05 -4.50 4.16
C PRO A 53 -12.91 -3.86 4.96
N SER A 54 -11.70 -4.39 4.84
CA SER A 54 -10.52 -3.86 5.53
C SER A 54 -9.87 -2.71 4.78
N VAL A 55 -10.43 -2.27 3.66
CA VAL A 55 -9.91 -1.14 2.91
C VAL A 55 -9.85 0.11 3.80
N SER A 56 -8.75 0.86 3.71
CA SER A 56 -8.54 2.05 4.52
C SER A 56 -7.77 3.10 3.72
N ALA A 57 -7.72 4.32 4.27
CA ALA A 57 -6.91 5.37 3.65
C ALA A 57 -5.46 4.92 3.49
N GLN A 58 -4.93 4.20 4.47
CA GLN A 58 -3.55 3.71 4.41
C GLN A 58 -3.35 2.68 3.30
N SER A 59 -4.28 1.72 3.16
CA SER A 59 -4.15 0.70 2.12
C SER A 59 -4.27 1.30 0.72
N VAL A 60 -5.15 2.28 0.53
CA VAL A 60 -5.28 2.99 -0.74
C VAL A 60 -4.04 3.84 -1.01
N TRP A 61 -3.53 4.51 0.02
CA TRP A 61 -2.33 5.34 -0.10
C TRP A 61 -1.12 4.51 -0.54
N LEU A 62 -0.94 3.33 0.06
CA LEU A 62 0.15 2.43 -0.32
C LEU A 62 0.01 1.95 -1.77
N ALA A 63 -1.22 1.67 -2.21
CA ALA A 63 -1.47 1.29 -3.59
C ALA A 63 -1.12 2.43 -4.55
N LEU A 64 -1.45 3.66 -4.17
CA LEU A 64 -1.12 4.84 -4.96
C LEU A 64 0.40 5.02 -5.07
N GLN A 65 1.11 4.91 -3.95
CA GLN A 65 2.56 5.01 -3.93
C GLN A 65 3.22 3.92 -4.77
N LEU A 66 2.68 2.71 -4.70
CA LEU A 66 3.20 1.60 -5.48
C LEU A 66 3.04 1.85 -6.98
N ALA A 67 1.87 2.33 -7.39
CA ALA A 67 1.62 2.67 -8.79
C ALA A 67 2.57 3.78 -9.28
N GLU A 68 2.84 4.76 -8.41
CA GLU A 68 3.77 5.83 -8.71
C GLU A 68 5.18 5.30 -8.94
N ARG A 69 5.63 4.39 -8.09
CA ARG A 69 6.96 3.78 -8.23
C ARG A 69 7.09 2.94 -9.50
N GLN A 70 5.99 2.37 -9.95
CA GLN A 70 5.96 1.56 -11.17
C GLN A 70 5.62 2.37 -12.43
N ASN A 71 5.44 3.67 -12.29
CA ASN A 71 5.07 4.58 -13.39
C ASN A 71 3.77 4.16 -14.08
N GLN A 72 2.81 3.69 -13.29
CA GLN A 72 1.52 3.26 -13.80
C GLN A 72 0.47 4.36 -13.56
N ALA A 73 0.45 5.33 -14.47
CA ALA A 73 -0.38 6.52 -14.32
C ALA A 73 -1.87 6.20 -14.17
N VAL A 74 -2.37 5.23 -14.92
CA VAL A 74 -3.79 4.85 -14.86
C VAL A 74 -4.15 4.32 -13.47
N LYS A 75 -3.33 3.43 -12.93
CA LYS A 75 -3.56 2.88 -11.58
C LYS A 75 -3.41 3.95 -10.52
N LYS A 76 -2.42 4.82 -10.67
CA LYS A 76 -2.22 5.94 -9.74
C LYS A 76 -3.46 6.82 -9.68
N ASN A 77 -4.00 7.19 -10.84
CA ASN A 77 -5.21 8.02 -10.91
C ASN A 77 -6.41 7.33 -10.30
N HIS A 78 -6.53 6.03 -10.52
CA HIS A 78 -7.62 5.24 -9.92
C HIS A 78 -7.57 5.30 -8.39
N TRP A 79 -6.40 5.06 -7.81
CA TRP A 79 -6.26 5.08 -6.35
C TRP A 79 -6.39 6.48 -5.78
N ALA A 80 -5.90 7.50 -6.49
CA ALA A 80 -6.07 8.88 -6.07
C ALA A 80 -7.56 9.26 -6.03
N LYS A 81 -8.31 8.83 -7.02
CA LYS A 81 -9.75 9.07 -7.07
C LYS A 81 -10.47 8.37 -5.92
N MET A 82 -10.11 7.11 -5.64
CA MET A 82 -10.68 6.38 -4.51
C MET A 82 -10.38 7.07 -3.19
N LEU A 83 -9.15 7.54 -3.03
CA LEU A 83 -8.75 8.23 -1.81
C LEU A 83 -9.59 9.49 -1.59
N GLY A 84 -9.79 10.28 -2.64
CA GLY A 84 -10.59 11.49 -2.54
C GLY A 84 -12.08 11.26 -2.35
N LEU A 85 -12.61 10.17 -2.94
CA LEU A 85 -14.04 9.86 -2.84
C LEU A 85 -14.42 9.26 -1.49
N HIS A 86 -13.59 8.37 -0.96
CA HIS A 86 -13.94 7.60 0.23
C HIS A 86 -13.18 8.02 1.48
N PHE A 87 -12.06 8.70 1.33
CA PHE A 87 -11.18 9.04 2.44
C PHE A 87 -10.74 10.51 2.39
N SER A 88 -11.66 11.38 2.01
CA SER A 88 -11.38 12.81 1.83
C SER A 88 -10.94 13.52 3.11
N ASN A 89 -11.26 12.97 4.28
CA ASN A 89 -10.88 13.54 5.56
C ASN A 89 -9.59 12.96 6.12
N SER A 90 -8.92 12.10 5.35
CA SER A 90 -7.71 11.44 5.82
C SER A 90 -6.48 12.32 5.66
N ALA A 91 -5.46 12.04 6.49
CA ALA A 91 -4.16 12.68 6.36
C ALA A 91 -3.52 12.31 5.03
N GLN A 92 -3.76 11.10 4.53
CA GLN A 92 -3.24 10.63 3.26
C GLN A 92 -3.78 11.46 2.09
N TRP A 93 -5.08 11.79 2.11
CA TRP A 93 -5.67 12.62 1.07
C TRP A 93 -5.06 14.03 1.09
N ARG A 94 -4.86 14.59 2.28
CA ARG A 94 -4.22 15.90 2.41
C ARG A 94 -2.80 15.87 1.87
N ALA A 95 -2.05 14.84 2.21
CA ALA A 95 -0.68 14.70 1.73
C ALA A 95 -0.64 14.62 0.21
N TYR A 96 -1.58 13.89 -0.38
CA TYR A 96 -1.67 13.79 -1.83
C TYR A 96 -1.97 15.15 -2.47
N GLN A 97 -2.93 15.88 -1.91
CA GLN A 97 -3.30 17.20 -2.42
C GLN A 97 -2.14 18.20 -2.33
N GLU A 98 -1.43 18.20 -1.22
CA GLU A 98 -0.28 19.07 -1.05
C GLU A 98 0.81 18.74 -2.06
N HIS A 99 1.08 17.47 -2.27
CA HIS A 99 2.07 17.02 -3.23
C HIS A 99 1.67 17.42 -4.65
N ALA A 100 0.41 17.22 -5.01
CA ALA A 100 -0.10 17.57 -6.34
C ALA A 100 -0.08 19.07 -6.58
N THR A 101 -0.31 19.87 -5.51
CA THR A 101 -0.33 21.32 -5.63
C THR A 101 1.07 21.90 -5.87
N HIS A 102 2.09 21.25 -5.33
CA HIS A 102 3.48 21.73 -5.47
C HIS A 102 4.11 21.34 -6.78
N ASP A 103 3.53 20.42 -7.51
CA ASP A 103 3.99 20.04 -8.82
C ASP A 103 3.33 20.88 -9.89
#